data_5b13fe8667fcbf4f95f4e2739ef4ce2d
#
_entry.id   5b13fe8667fcbf4f95f4e2739ef4ce2d
#
_cell.length_a   1.000
_cell.length_b   1.000
_cell.length_c   1.000
_cell.angle_alpha   90.00
_cell.angle_beta   90.00
_cell.angle_gamma   90.00
#
_symmetry.space_group_name_H-M   'P 1'
#
loop_
_entity.id
_entity.type
_entity.pdbx_description
1 polymer ?
#
loop_
_entity_poly.entity_id
_entity_poly.type
_entity_poly.pdbx_seq_one_letter_code
_entity_poly.pdbx_strand_id
1 'polypeptide(L)'
;MHIASFCLEDSLRPKPSIHDVVRYPRDMTNPVTLEIGNHAPAFTCKDSAGNEHDLATYGAEGKTVILYFYPRDSTPGCTKQACDFRDNMGRLNNDDYVVLGVSKDSEKSHEKFIAKQELNFPLLMDTEGHLHELFGTWRIKKNYGKEYLGCVRSTFVINPDGTIKWCRYNVRAKGHVDMLMRELGFEE
;
A
#
# COMPACT_ATOMS: atom_id res chain seq x y z
N MET A 1 49.54 -24.36 27.37
CA MET A 1 48.19 -23.94 27.78
C MET A 1 47.91 -22.59 27.19
N HIS A 2 47.25 -22.56 26.03
CA HIS A 2 46.84 -21.30 25.36
C HIS A 2 45.34 -21.14 25.51
N ILE A 3 44.95 -20.10 26.21
CA ILE A 3 43.55 -19.73 26.36
C ILE A 3 43.25 -18.69 25.23
N ALA A 4 42.42 -19.09 24.33
CA ALA A 4 41.96 -18.23 23.23
C ALA A 4 41.04 -17.14 23.76
N SER A 5 41.42 -15.90 23.45
CA SER A 5 40.63 -14.69 23.66
C SER A 5 39.54 -14.64 22.59
N PHE A 6 38.26 -14.72 23.00
CA PHE A 6 37.11 -14.46 22.13
C PHE A 6 36.86 -12.97 22.15
N CYS A 7 37.22 -12.30 21.05
CA CYS A 7 36.95 -10.88 20.85
C CYS A 7 35.47 -10.64 20.61
N LEU A 8 34.92 -9.75 21.43
CA LEU A 8 33.69 -9.01 21.20
C LEU A 8 33.90 -8.00 20.04
N GLU A 9 33.43 -8.32 18.85
CA GLU A 9 33.34 -7.36 17.73
C GLU A 9 32.05 -7.57 16.97
N ASP A 10 30.90 -7.22 17.57
CA ASP A 10 29.63 -7.17 16.84
C ASP A 10 28.76 -5.96 17.23
N SER A 11 29.37 -4.81 17.54
CA SER A 11 28.64 -3.60 17.93
C SER A 11 28.88 -2.36 17.06
N LEU A 12 29.38 -2.51 15.83
CA LEU A 12 29.63 -1.36 14.92
C LEU A 12 29.10 -1.62 13.51
N ARG A 13 27.84 -2.06 13.37
CA ARG A 13 27.15 -1.84 12.11
C ARG A 13 26.51 -0.44 12.17
N PRO A 14 26.91 0.48 11.29
CA PRO A 14 26.24 1.77 11.21
C PRO A 14 24.76 1.54 10.85
N LYS A 15 23.87 2.15 11.62
CA LYS A 15 22.45 2.20 11.27
C LYS A 15 22.35 2.83 9.87
N PRO A 16 21.55 2.27 8.94
CA PRO A 16 21.40 2.87 7.63
C PRO A 16 20.90 4.31 7.80
N SER A 17 21.62 5.24 7.20
CA SER A 17 21.27 6.65 7.15
C SER A 17 19.97 6.78 6.35
N ILE A 18 19.08 7.70 6.77
CA ILE A 18 17.82 8.06 6.10
C ILE A 18 18.03 8.52 4.64
N HIS A 19 19.26 8.60 4.18
CA HIS A 19 19.65 9.04 2.83
C HIS A 19 20.15 7.93 1.91
N ASP A 20 20.15 6.67 2.34
CA ASP A 20 20.35 5.56 1.42
C ASP A 20 19.07 5.29 0.64
N VAL A 21 18.76 6.24 -0.25
CA VAL A 21 17.77 6.05 -1.30
C VAL A 21 18.32 4.94 -2.20
N VAL A 22 17.86 3.73 -1.98
CA VAL A 22 18.06 2.63 -2.91
C VAL A 22 17.48 3.06 -4.24
N ARG A 23 18.34 3.49 -5.16
CA ARG A 23 17.97 3.72 -6.56
C ARG A 23 17.67 2.36 -7.17
N TYR A 24 16.42 1.97 -7.16
CA TYR A 24 15.98 0.83 -7.96
C TYR A 24 16.16 1.16 -9.44
N PRO A 25 16.78 0.27 -10.22
CA PRO A 25 16.86 0.45 -11.68
C PRO A 25 15.41 0.48 -12.20
N ARG A 26 15.05 1.53 -12.92
CA ARG A 26 13.73 1.71 -13.53
C ARG A 26 13.57 0.80 -14.74
N ASP A 27 13.54 -0.48 -14.55
CA ASP A 27 13.10 -1.39 -15.61
C ASP A 27 11.57 -1.44 -15.63
N MET A 28 10.98 -0.46 -16.31
CA MET A 28 9.55 -0.31 -16.48
C MET A 28 8.94 -1.38 -17.39
N THR A 29 9.78 -2.21 -18.02
CA THR A 29 9.32 -3.29 -18.92
C THR A 29 8.99 -4.56 -18.16
N ASN A 30 9.53 -4.71 -16.94
CA ASN A 30 9.26 -5.86 -16.09
C ASN A 30 8.97 -5.42 -14.64
N PRO A 31 7.77 -4.87 -14.38
CA PRO A 31 7.41 -4.41 -13.04
C PRO A 31 7.37 -5.56 -12.04
N VAL A 32 7.75 -5.28 -10.80
CA VAL A 32 7.59 -6.21 -9.68
C VAL A 32 6.17 -6.77 -9.68
N THR A 33 6.03 -8.06 -9.43
CA THR A 33 4.73 -8.70 -9.20
C THR A 33 4.81 -9.47 -7.89
N LEU A 34 4.00 -9.04 -6.93
CA LEU A 34 3.90 -9.67 -5.63
C LEU A 34 2.75 -10.68 -5.64
N GLU A 35 2.94 -11.76 -4.90
CA GLU A 35 2.00 -12.87 -4.80
C GLU A 35 1.65 -13.17 -3.34
N ILE A 36 0.59 -13.92 -3.11
CA ILE A 36 0.20 -14.41 -1.78
C ILE A 36 1.37 -15.20 -1.19
N GLY A 37 1.69 -14.94 0.08
CA GLY A 37 2.81 -15.54 0.79
C GLY A 37 4.14 -14.80 0.63
N ASN A 38 4.30 -13.87 -0.32
CA ASN A 38 5.47 -13.00 -0.35
C ASN A 38 5.47 -12.06 0.86
N HIS A 39 6.65 -11.61 1.29
CA HIS A 39 6.73 -10.45 2.17
C HIS A 39 6.46 -9.17 1.39
N ALA A 40 5.58 -8.34 1.92
CA ALA A 40 5.34 -7.01 1.39
C ALA A 40 6.59 -6.14 1.55
N PRO A 41 6.92 -5.28 0.58
CA PRO A 41 7.98 -4.31 0.76
C PRO A 41 7.68 -3.40 1.95
N ALA A 42 8.70 -3.17 2.79
CA ALA A 42 8.60 -2.19 3.86
C ALA A 42 8.42 -0.79 3.26
N PHE A 43 7.58 0.01 3.87
CA PHE A 43 7.39 1.39 3.46
C PHE A 43 7.04 2.28 4.64
N THR A 44 7.38 3.56 4.47
CA THR A 44 6.88 4.66 5.29
C THR A 44 6.37 5.74 4.33
N CYS A 45 5.15 6.23 4.54
CA CYS A 45 4.53 7.23 3.70
C CYS A 45 3.63 8.15 4.52
N LYS A 46 3.51 9.43 4.09
CA LYS A 46 2.62 10.39 4.75
C LYS A 46 1.26 10.44 4.08
N ASP A 47 0.24 10.67 4.90
CA ASP A 47 -1.09 11.03 4.44
C ASP A 47 -1.22 12.56 4.20
N SER A 48 -2.37 12.99 3.71
CA SER A 48 -2.65 14.42 3.47
C SER A 48 -2.82 15.26 4.75
N ALA A 49 -2.94 14.64 5.92
CA ALA A 49 -2.95 15.33 7.21
C ALA A 49 -1.53 15.44 7.82
N GLY A 50 -0.51 14.89 7.13
CA GLY A 50 0.88 14.90 7.57
C GLY A 50 1.25 13.76 8.52
N ASN A 51 0.32 12.85 8.84
CA ASN A 51 0.62 11.69 9.66
C ASN A 51 1.48 10.69 8.88
N GLU A 52 2.42 10.06 9.57
CA GLU A 52 3.29 9.05 9.00
C GLU A 52 2.68 7.66 9.20
N HIS A 53 2.65 6.88 8.13
CA HIS A 53 2.15 5.51 8.10
C HIS A 53 3.29 4.57 7.75
N ASP A 54 3.59 3.66 8.64
CA ASP A 54 4.68 2.69 8.53
C ASP A 54 4.14 1.27 8.67
N LEU A 55 4.50 0.39 7.73
CA LEU A 55 3.98 -0.98 7.71
C LEU A 55 4.42 -1.79 8.93
N ALA A 56 5.65 -1.58 9.41
CA ALA A 56 6.18 -2.30 10.57
C ALA A 56 5.47 -1.88 11.87
N THR A 57 5.08 -0.60 11.97
CA THR A 57 4.30 -0.09 13.10
C THR A 57 2.94 -0.77 13.18
N TYR A 58 2.21 -0.88 12.07
CA TYR A 58 0.94 -1.62 12.03
C TYR A 58 1.10 -3.09 12.40
N GLY A 59 2.17 -3.73 11.89
CA GLY A 59 2.49 -5.10 12.24
C GLY A 59 2.75 -5.30 13.75
N ALA A 60 3.48 -4.38 14.38
CA ALA A 60 3.74 -4.39 15.82
C ALA A 60 2.46 -4.19 16.66
N GLU A 61 1.47 -3.47 16.13
CA GLU A 61 0.15 -3.28 16.72
C GLU A 61 -0.81 -4.47 16.46
N GLY A 62 -0.37 -5.50 15.75
CA GLY A 62 -1.19 -6.65 15.38
C GLY A 62 -2.22 -6.36 14.29
N LYS A 63 -2.06 -5.26 13.54
CA LYS A 63 -3.01 -4.84 12.51
C LYS A 63 -2.75 -5.50 11.17
N THR A 64 -3.82 -5.92 10.50
CA THR A 64 -3.79 -6.32 9.10
C THR A 64 -4.04 -5.10 8.21
N VAL A 65 -3.15 -4.83 7.25
CA VAL A 65 -3.23 -3.65 6.39
C VAL A 65 -3.86 -4.01 5.05
N ILE A 66 -4.94 -3.30 4.69
CA ILE A 66 -5.50 -3.29 3.34
C ILE A 66 -4.93 -2.07 2.62
N LEU A 67 -3.95 -2.29 1.75
CA LEU A 67 -3.29 -1.26 0.95
C LEU A 67 -3.86 -1.30 -0.47
N TYR A 68 -4.63 -0.28 -0.88
CA TYR A 68 -5.20 -0.24 -2.21
C TYR A 68 -4.68 0.93 -3.04
N PHE A 69 -4.26 0.63 -4.26
CA PHE A 69 -3.75 1.59 -5.24
C PHE A 69 -4.84 1.96 -6.23
N TYR A 70 -5.03 3.26 -6.47
CA TYR A 70 -6.04 3.76 -7.38
C TYR A 70 -5.49 4.88 -8.27
N PRO A 71 -6.03 5.05 -9.51
CA PRO A 71 -5.43 5.94 -10.50
C PRO A 71 -5.49 7.42 -10.16
N ARG A 72 -6.62 7.92 -9.60
CA ARG A 72 -6.83 9.35 -9.38
C ARG A 72 -8.05 9.66 -8.53
N ASP A 73 -7.92 10.65 -7.65
CA ASP A 73 -8.99 11.20 -6.85
C ASP A 73 -10.18 11.67 -7.67
N SER A 74 -11.37 11.64 -7.08
CA SER A 74 -12.60 12.21 -7.61
C SER A 74 -13.03 11.70 -9.00
N THR A 75 -12.42 10.61 -9.51
CA THR A 75 -12.95 9.92 -10.68
C THR A 75 -14.08 8.96 -10.27
N PRO A 76 -15.08 8.71 -11.13
CA PRO A 76 -16.26 7.92 -10.76
C PRO A 76 -15.93 6.55 -10.16
N GLY A 77 -14.99 5.82 -10.76
CA GLY A 77 -14.59 4.50 -10.26
C GLY A 77 -13.83 4.56 -8.93
N CYS A 78 -12.92 5.53 -8.77
CA CYS A 78 -12.16 5.69 -7.51
C CYS A 78 -13.07 6.17 -6.38
N THR A 79 -14.02 7.06 -6.68
CA THR A 79 -15.03 7.51 -5.73
C THR A 79 -15.89 6.34 -5.25
N LYS A 80 -16.41 5.52 -6.18
CA LYS A 80 -17.20 4.33 -5.82
C LYS A 80 -16.41 3.40 -4.90
N GLN A 81 -15.16 3.08 -5.24
CA GLN A 81 -14.32 2.19 -4.43
C GLN A 81 -14.02 2.77 -3.04
N ALA A 82 -13.72 4.08 -2.96
CA ALA A 82 -13.45 4.73 -1.68
C ALA A 82 -14.68 4.76 -0.77
N CYS A 83 -15.86 5.06 -1.32
CA CYS A 83 -17.13 5.01 -0.58
C CYS A 83 -17.45 3.59 -0.11
N ASP A 84 -17.20 2.57 -0.94
CA ASP A 84 -17.41 1.18 -0.54
C ASP A 84 -16.50 0.78 0.63
N PHE A 85 -15.24 1.21 0.66
CA PHE A 85 -14.37 1.01 1.81
C PHE A 85 -14.88 1.77 3.03
N ARG A 86 -15.21 3.06 2.89
CA ARG A 86 -15.76 3.89 3.98
C ARG A 86 -16.95 3.20 4.66
N ASP A 87 -17.89 2.72 3.86
CA ASP A 87 -19.13 2.12 4.34
C ASP A 87 -18.89 0.77 5.05
N ASN A 88 -17.77 0.10 4.79
CA ASN A 88 -17.38 -1.16 5.43
C ASN A 88 -16.35 -0.99 6.57
N MET A 89 -15.90 0.24 6.88
CA MET A 89 -14.86 0.47 7.91
C MET A 89 -15.24 -0.03 9.29
N GLY A 90 -16.52 0.06 9.67
CA GLY A 90 -16.98 -0.43 10.97
C GLY A 90 -16.73 -1.94 11.13
N ARG A 91 -16.97 -2.73 10.09
CA ARG A 91 -16.70 -4.18 10.08
C ARG A 91 -15.20 -4.46 10.10
N LEU A 92 -14.45 -3.77 9.27
CA LEU A 92 -13.00 -3.95 9.15
C LEU A 92 -12.25 -3.59 10.44
N ASN A 93 -12.61 -2.46 11.08
CA ASN A 93 -11.96 -2.03 12.32
C ASN A 93 -12.20 -2.99 13.49
N ASN A 94 -13.36 -3.65 13.55
CA ASN A 94 -13.67 -4.63 14.58
C ASN A 94 -12.76 -5.88 14.51
N ASP A 95 -12.20 -6.17 13.33
CA ASP A 95 -11.31 -7.30 13.08
C ASP A 95 -9.86 -6.87 12.87
N ASP A 96 -9.48 -5.72 13.42
CA ASP A 96 -8.10 -5.20 13.39
C ASP A 96 -7.53 -4.93 11.99
N TYR A 97 -8.39 -4.61 11.02
CA TYR A 97 -7.95 -4.17 9.70
C TYR A 97 -7.79 -2.65 9.64
N VAL A 98 -6.74 -2.21 8.96
CA VAL A 98 -6.49 -0.80 8.60
C VAL A 98 -6.56 -0.65 7.09
N VAL A 99 -7.32 0.32 6.61
CA VAL A 99 -7.42 0.63 5.17
C VAL A 99 -6.57 1.84 4.85
N LEU A 100 -5.68 1.70 3.85
CA LEU A 100 -4.81 2.76 3.34
C LEU A 100 -5.03 2.89 1.82
N GLY A 101 -5.48 4.04 1.36
CA GLY A 101 -5.55 4.34 -0.07
C GLY A 101 -4.25 4.98 -0.56
N VAL A 102 -3.79 4.63 -1.76
CA VAL A 102 -2.55 5.17 -2.33
C VAL A 102 -2.80 5.71 -3.73
N SER A 103 -2.45 6.94 -3.97
CA SER A 103 -2.38 7.52 -5.32
C SER A 103 -1.23 8.51 -5.46
N LYS A 104 -1.01 8.99 -6.69
CA LYS A 104 -0.01 10.03 -6.98
C LYS A 104 -0.60 11.44 -6.89
N ASP A 105 -1.81 11.58 -6.38
CA ASP A 105 -2.46 12.87 -6.20
C ASP A 105 -1.77 13.69 -5.09
N SER A 106 -1.94 15.02 -5.15
CA SER A 106 -1.36 15.94 -4.17
C SER A 106 -2.17 15.99 -2.88
N GLU A 107 -1.55 16.47 -1.80
CA GLU A 107 -2.17 16.77 -0.51
C GLU A 107 -3.53 17.45 -0.66
N LYS A 108 -3.56 18.58 -1.37
CA LYS A 108 -4.79 19.35 -1.61
C LYS A 108 -5.88 18.56 -2.36
N SER A 109 -5.49 17.62 -3.21
CA SER A 109 -6.44 16.74 -3.92
C SER A 109 -7.05 15.74 -2.94
N HIS A 110 -6.22 15.07 -2.15
CA HIS A 110 -6.65 14.13 -1.13
C HIS A 110 -7.56 14.78 -0.08
N GLU A 111 -7.19 15.94 0.46
CA GLU A 111 -8.02 16.69 1.40
C GLU A 111 -9.42 16.95 0.86
N LYS A 112 -9.53 17.45 -0.38
CA LYS A 112 -10.81 17.69 -1.04
C LYS A 112 -11.60 16.40 -1.26
N PHE A 113 -10.92 15.33 -1.62
CA PHE A 113 -11.56 14.05 -1.89
C PHE A 113 -12.07 13.43 -0.60
N ILE A 114 -11.27 13.43 0.48
CA ILE A 114 -11.64 12.98 1.81
C ILE A 114 -12.86 13.77 2.32
N ALA A 115 -12.79 15.09 2.29
CA ALA A 115 -13.87 15.96 2.77
C ALA A 115 -15.17 15.77 1.96
N LYS A 116 -15.07 15.70 0.63
CA LYS A 116 -16.23 15.56 -0.26
C LYS A 116 -16.94 14.21 -0.13
N GLN A 117 -16.18 13.14 0.13
CA GLN A 117 -16.71 11.79 0.23
C GLN A 117 -16.82 11.30 1.69
N GLU A 118 -16.51 12.16 2.67
CA GLU A 118 -16.54 11.85 4.09
C GLU A 118 -15.75 10.55 4.41
N LEU A 119 -14.54 10.42 3.81
CA LEU A 119 -13.72 9.24 4.00
C LEU A 119 -13.19 9.18 5.44
N ASN A 120 -13.29 8.01 6.04
CA ASN A 120 -12.94 7.74 7.44
C ASN A 120 -11.65 6.90 7.57
N PHE A 121 -10.80 6.95 6.56
CA PHE A 121 -9.49 6.29 6.50
C PHE A 121 -8.49 7.18 5.72
N PRO A 122 -7.18 7.03 5.96
CA PRO A 122 -6.17 7.87 5.34
C PRO A 122 -5.90 7.55 3.87
N LEU A 123 -5.52 8.59 3.12
CA LEU A 123 -5.01 8.50 1.76
C LEU A 123 -3.54 8.89 1.75
N LEU A 124 -2.67 7.98 1.32
CA LEU A 124 -1.22 8.15 1.27
C LEU A 124 -0.80 8.89 0.00
N MET A 125 0.08 9.87 0.18
CA MET A 125 0.62 10.70 -0.90
C MET A 125 1.87 10.06 -1.52
N ASP A 126 1.70 9.32 -2.59
CA ASP A 126 2.82 8.74 -3.34
C ASP A 126 3.13 9.55 -4.61
N THR A 127 3.31 10.86 -4.48
CA THR A 127 3.50 11.80 -5.59
C THR A 127 4.65 11.42 -6.51
N GLU A 128 5.74 10.92 -5.94
CA GLU A 128 6.92 10.45 -6.68
C GLU A 128 6.73 9.03 -7.26
N GLY A 129 5.79 8.26 -6.74
CA GLY A 129 5.47 6.91 -7.23
C GLY A 129 6.31 5.80 -6.61
N HIS A 130 6.96 6.04 -5.48
CA HIS A 130 7.80 5.03 -4.81
C HIS A 130 7.01 3.79 -4.39
N LEU A 131 5.84 3.98 -3.76
CA LEU A 131 4.98 2.86 -3.38
C LEU A 131 4.45 2.12 -4.62
N HIS A 132 4.08 2.87 -5.66
CA HIS A 132 3.64 2.27 -6.92
C HIS A 132 4.74 1.41 -7.54
N GLU A 133 6.00 1.81 -7.46
CA GLU A 133 7.15 1.03 -7.95
C GLU A 133 7.39 -0.21 -7.07
N LEU A 134 7.43 -0.05 -5.74
CA LEU A 134 7.64 -1.15 -4.79
C LEU A 134 6.60 -2.27 -4.93
N PHE A 135 5.34 -1.89 -5.09
CA PHE A 135 4.23 -2.84 -5.22
C PHE A 135 3.93 -3.19 -6.69
N GLY A 136 4.71 -2.71 -7.63
CA GLY A 136 4.55 -3.00 -9.06
C GLY A 136 3.20 -2.61 -9.63
N THR A 137 2.61 -1.53 -9.15
CA THR A 137 1.29 -1.05 -9.60
C THR A 137 1.36 0.02 -10.68
N TRP A 138 2.55 0.56 -10.98
CA TRP A 138 2.79 1.50 -12.08
C TRP A 138 3.26 0.75 -13.31
N ARG A 139 2.36 0.56 -14.28
CA ARG A 139 2.57 -0.32 -15.43
C ARG A 139 2.17 0.32 -16.74
N ILE A 140 2.66 -0.23 -17.84
CA ILE A 140 2.17 0.09 -19.18
C ILE A 140 0.71 -0.40 -19.29
N LYS A 141 -0.18 0.53 -19.61
CA LYS A 141 -1.61 0.28 -19.84
C LYS A 141 -1.93 0.56 -21.30
N LYS A 142 -2.93 -0.14 -21.83
CA LYS A 142 -3.40 0.03 -23.20
C LYS A 142 -4.82 0.58 -23.19
N ASN A 143 -5.06 1.70 -23.85
CA ASN A 143 -6.38 2.28 -23.98
C ASN A 143 -6.56 2.84 -25.41
N TYR A 144 -7.60 2.41 -26.11
CA TYR A 144 -7.86 2.78 -27.50
C TYR A 144 -6.64 2.62 -28.43
N GLY A 145 -5.88 1.54 -28.27
CA GLY A 145 -4.68 1.25 -29.06
C GLY A 145 -3.42 2.05 -28.69
N LYS A 146 -3.48 2.99 -27.75
CA LYS A 146 -2.34 3.75 -27.26
C LYS A 146 -1.83 3.15 -25.95
N GLU A 147 -0.52 3.02 -25.84
CA GLU A 147 0.15 2.61 -24.60
C GLU A 147 0.55 3.84 -23.78
N TYR A 148 0.34 3.77 -22.48
CA TYR A 148 0.75 4.79 -21.53
C TYR A 148 1.07 4.17 -20.17
N LEU A 149 1.94 4.82 -19.41
CA LEU A 149 2.22 4.45 -18.04
C LEU A 149 1.14 4.96 -17.10
N GLY A 150 0.69 4.11 -16.18
CA GLY A 150 -0.30 4.52 -15.22
C GLY A 150 -0.55 3.50 -14.12
N CYS A 151 -1.22 3.94 -13.07
CA CYS A 151 -1.60 3.07 -11.97
C CYS A 151 -2.56 1.98 -12.44
N VAL A 152 -2.19 0.74 -12.24
CA VAL A 152 -3.07 -0.44 -12.32
C VAL A 152 -3.71 -0.58 -10.96
N ARG A 153 -5.05 -0.40 -10.90
CA ARG A 153 -5.82 -0.54 -9.67
C ARG A 153 -5.55 -1.90 -9.05
N SER A 154 -4.96 -1.91 -7.87
CA SER A 154 -4.51 -3.13 -7.19
C SER A 154 -4.78 -3.02 -5.70
N THR A 155 -4.92 -4.17 -5.05
CA THR A 155 -5.12 -4.20 -3.59
C THR A 155 -4.32 -5.35 -3.01
N PHE A 156 -3.71 -5.08 -1.87
CA PHE A 156 -2.92 -6.03 -1.08
C PHE A 156 -3.46 -6.05 0.34
N VAL A 157 -3.63 -7.25 0.88
CA VAL A 157 -3.93 -7.47 2.29
C VAL A 157 -2.69 -8.06 2.93
N ILE A 158 -2.14 -7.37 3.91
CA ILE A 158 -0.85 -7.67 4.51
C ILE A 158 -1.07 -8.01 5.98
N ASN A 159 -0.67 -9.21 6.37
CA ASN A 159 -0.74 -9.67 7.76
C ASN A 159 0.20 -8.86 8.67
N PRO A 160 0.02 -8.91 9.99
CA PRO A 160 0.91 -8.25 10.96
C PRO A 160 2.38 -8.68 10.85
N ASP A 161 2.66 -9.90 10.40
CA ASP A 161 4.03 -10.41 10.17
C ASP A 161 4.65 -9.91 8.85
N GLY A 162 3.95 -9.07 8.09
CA GLY A 162 4.38 -8.55 6.80
C GLY A 162 4.12 -9.46 5.61
N THR A 163 3.54 -10.64 5.79
CA THR A 163 3.21 -11.53 4.67
C THR A 163 1.93 -11.10 3.96
N ILE A 164 1.90 -11.24 2.64
CA ILE A 164 0.72 -10.95 1.83
C ILE A 164 -0.30 -12.07 1.99
N LYS A 165 -1.39 -11.78 2.69
CA LYS A 165 -2.53 -12.69 2.87
C LYS A 165 -3.35 -12.83 1.60
N TRP A 166 -3.52 -11.74 0.87
CA TRP A 166 -4.28 -11.66 -0.36
C TRP A 166 -3.79 -10.50 -1.22
N CYS A 167 -3.76 -10.67 -2.53
CA CYS A 167 -3.47 -9.57 -3.45
C CYS A 167 -4.17 -9.78 -4.79
N ARG A 168 -4.47 -8.67 -5.44
CA ARG A 168 -5.01 -8.67 -6.80
C ARG A 168 -4.62 -7.41 -7.54
N TYR A 169 -4.05 -7.61 -8.72
CA TYR A 169 -3.80 -6.55 -9.69
C TYR A 169 -4.98 -6.40 -10.65
N ASN A 170 -5.11 -5.22 -11.25
CA ASN A 170 -6.10 -4.91 -12.28
C ASN A 170 -7.55 -5.18 -11.87
N VAL A 171 -7.90 -4.79 -10.65
CA VAL A 171 -9.27 -4.93 -10.14
C VAL A 171 -10.20 -3.87 -10.75
N ARG A 172 -11.47 -4.24 -10.93
CA ARG A 172 -12.53 -3.30 -11.31
C ARG A 172 -13.03 -2.58 -10.08
N ALA A 173 -13.27 -1.26 -10.17
CA ALA A 173 -13.76 -0.49 -9.02
C ALA A 173 -15.13 -0.96 -8.50
N LYS A 174 -16.07 -1.23 -9.42
CA LYS A 174 -17.41 -1.70 -9.07
C LYS A 174 -17.36 -3.13 -8.52
N GLY A 175 -17.89 -3.34 -7.32
CA GLY A 175 -17.97 -4.65 -6.65
C GLY A 175 -16.62 -5.18 -6.13
N HIS A 176 -15.57 -4.34 -6.13
CA HIS A 176 -14.25 -4.75 -5.64
C HIS A 176 -14.25 -4.99 -4.14
N VAL A 177 -14.80 -4.06 -3.37
CA VAL A 177 -14.80 -4.16 -1.91
C VAL A 177 -15.69 -5.32 -1.45
N ASP A 178 -16.88 -5.51 -2.05
CA ASP A 178 -17.74 -6.65 -1.75
C ASP A 178 -17.04 -7.99 -2.04
N MET A 179 -16.30 -8.07 -3.15
CA MET A 179 -15.50 -9.26 -3.47
C MET A 179 -14.41 -9.47 -2.41
N LEU A 180 -13.67 -8.40 -2.07
CA LEU A 180 -12.61 -8.47 -1.06
C LEU A 180 -13.15 -8.92 0.29
N MET A 181 -14.27 -8.35 0.73
CA MET A 181 -14.91 -8.70 2.01
C MET A 181 -15.26 -10.19 2.07
N ARG A 182 -15.83 -10.74 1.00
CA ARG A 182 -16.12 -12.18 0.91
C ARG A 182 -14.87 -13.03 0.94
N GLU A 183 -13.84 -12.66 0.18
CA GLU A 183 -12.55 -13.37 0.15
C GLU A 183 -11.84 -13.37 1.52
N LEU A 184 -12.08 -12.35 2.34
CA LEU A 184 -11.56 -12.24 3.70
C LEU A 184 -12.43 -12.93 4.76
N GLY A 185 -13.59 -13.47 4.37
CA GLY A 185 -14.51 -14.18 5.27
C GLY A 185 -15.51 -13.27 6.01
N PHE A 186 -15.67 -12.02 5.58
CA PHE A 186 -16.72 -11.15 6.08
C PHE A 186 -18.05 -11.48 5.35
N GLU A 187 -18.70 -12.52 5.77
CA GLU A 187 -20.05 -12.84 5.26
C GLU A 187 -21.09 -11.86 5.84
N GLU A 188 -22.17 -11.63 5.06
CA GLU A 188 -23.33 -10.80 5.51
C GLU A 188 -24.15 -11.50 6.58
#